data_e60cbd209b582a6116d5ef0d121ce799
#
_entry.id   e60cbd209b582a6116d5ef0d121ce799
#
_cell.length_a   1.000
_cell.length_b   1.000
_cell.length_c   1.000
_cell.angle_alpha   90.00
_cell.angle_beta   90.00
_cell.angle_gamma   90.00
#
_symmetry.space_group_name_H-M   'P 1'
#
loop_
_entity.id
_entity.type
_entity.pdbx_description
1 polymer ?
#
loop_
_entity_poly.entity_id
_entity_poly.type
_entity_poly.pdbx_seq_one_letter_code
_entity_poly.pdbx_strand_id
1 'polypeptide(L)'
;NNAEHKPRLVIWVSSTSVYGDRQGAWVDEQSSTAPLSFSGKLLLQAEAHISALPCASIIVRFSGIYGPGRTRMLEQIMAGKGRPAQPEQWSNRIHSDDCAGVLAHLIRCFENGDKLDSLYVATDCAPVTQHDLRLWLAEQLNIELQDEIVEQKAIRRCSNQRLLDSGYQFIYPGYKEGYQSLIDALPK
;
A
#
# COMPACT_ATOMS: atom_id res chain seq x y z
N ASN A 1 -32.95 -4.17 11.67
CA ASN A 1 -32.02 -5.26 12.01
C ASN A 1 -31.54 -5.03 13.43
N ASN A 2 -32.13 -5.75 14.35
CA ASN A 2 -31.69 -5.83 15.74
C ASN A 2 -30.45 -6.72 15.83
N ALA A 3 -29.29 -6.18 15.55
CA ALA A 3 -28.06 -6.78 16.01
C ALA A 3 -28.00 -6.49 17.53
N GLU A 4 -28.27 -7.49 18.37
CA GLU A 4 -28.12 -7.40 19.82
C GLU A 4 -26.68 -7.04 20.24
N HIS A 5 -25.70 -7.19 19.33
CA HIS A 5 -24.31 -6.84 19.54
C HIS A 5 -23.82 -5.84 18.50
N LYS A 6 -23.62 -4.59 18.92
CA LYS A 6 -22.94 -3.58 18.11
C LYS A 6 -21.44 -3.87 18.07
N PRO A 7 -20.76 -3.69 16.91
CA PRO A 7 -19.31 -3.85 16.87
C PRO A 7 -18.66 -2.81 17.79
N ARG A 8 -17.62 -3.24 18.50
CA ARG A 8 -16.78 -2.35 19.33
C ARG A 8 -15.80 -1.56 18.48
N LEU A 9 -15.33 -2.18 17.40
CA LEU A 9 -14.38 -1.62 16.44
C LEU A 9 -14.80 -1.98 15.01
N VAL A 10 -14.68 -1.04 14.10
CA VAL A 10 -14.77 -1.25 12.65
C VAL A 10 -13.45 -0.80 12.03
N ILE A 11 -12.76 -1.68 11.32
CA ILE A 11 -11.59 -1.31 10.51
C ILE A 11 -11.99 -1.34 9.04
N TRP A 12 -11.85 -0.20 8.37
CA TRP A 12 -12.14 -0.05 6.95
C TRP A 12 -10.85 -0.05 6.13
N VAL A 13 -10.76 -0.99 5.19
CA VAL A 13 -9.64 -1.05 4.24
C VAL A 13 -9.91 -0.13 3.07
N SER A 14 -9.11 0.93 2.98
CA SER A 14 -9.12 1.92 1.91
C SER A 14 -7.83 1.86 1.09
N SER A 15 -7.56 2.87 0.29
CA SER A 15 -6.40 2.91 -0.61
C SER A 15 -5.74 4.28 -0.64
N THR A 16 -4.42 4.31 -0.78
CA THR A 16 -3.66 5.54 -1.03
C THR A 16 -4.01 6.22 -2.36
N SER A 17 -4.81 5.59 -3.23
CA SER A 17 -5.30 6.21 -4.48
C SER A 17 -6.17 7.45 -4.23
N VAL A 18 -6.70 7.62 -3.01
CA VAL A 18 -7.48 8.80 -2.60
C VAL A 18 -6.68 10.10 -2.61
N TYR A 19 -5.35 10.03 -2.52
CA TYR A 19 -4.50 11.23 -2.54
C TYR A 19 -4.35 11.86 -3.94
N GLY A 20 -4.64 11.10 -5.01
CA GLY A 20 -4.45 11.56 -6.39
C GLY A 20 -2.98 11.72 -6.78
N ASP A 21 -2.74 12.63 -7.72
CA ASP A 21 -1.39 13.00 -8.15
C ASP A 21 -0.80 14.08 -7.23
N ARG A 22 0.44 13.90 -6.83
CA ARG A 22 1.21 14.84 -6.00
C ARG A 22 2.57 15.16 -6.60
N GLN A 23 2.76 14.85 -7.88
CA GLN A 23 4.01 15.11 -8.60
C GLN A 23 5.25 14.57 -7.85
N GLY A 24 5.12 13.40 -7.21
CA GLY A 24 6.17 12.77 -6.42
C GLY A 24 6.36 13.31 -5.00
N ALA A 25 5.58 14.30 -4.56
CA ALA A 25 5.63 14.77 -3.16
C ALA A 25 5.18 13.70 -2.17
N TRP A 26 5.64 13.83 -0.93
CA TRP A 26 5.22 12.98 0.18
C TRP A 26 3.78 13.28 0.59
N VAL A 27 3.04 12.22 0.92
CA VAL A 27 1.70 12.28 1.51
C VAL A 27 1.65 11.39 2.74
N ASP A 28 0.83 11.81 3.69
CA ASP A 28 0.54 11.15 4.95
C ASP A 28 -0.96 11.26 5.28
N GLU A 29 -1.33 10.93 6.49
CA GLU A 29 -2.72 10.98 6.97
C GLU A 29 -3.28 12.40 7.07
N GLN A 30 -2.44 13.41 7.16
CA GLN A 30 -2.83 14.84 7.25
C GLN A 30 -2.95 15.47 5.85
N SER A 31 -2.42 14.82 4.84
CA SER A 31 -2.42 15.32 3.47
C SER A 31 -3.84 15.34 2.88
N SER A 32 -4.17 16.42 2.17
CA SER A 32 -5.46 16.55 1.49
C SER A 32 -5.68 15.43 0.47
N THR A 33 -6.91 15.01 0.29
CA THR A 33 -7.28 13.99 -0.71
C THR A 33 -7.82 14.65 -1.98
N ALA A 34 -7.44 14.11 -3.16
CA ALA A 34 -7.87 14.58 -4.46
C ALA A 34 -7.91 13.42 -5.48
N PRO A 35 -8.80 12.44 -5.29
CA PRO A 35 -8.82 11.24 -6.12
C PRO A 35 -9.18 11.56 -7.57
N LEU A 36 -8.38 11.04 -8.51
CA LEU A 36 -8.62 11.19 -9.94
C LEU A 36 -9.59 10.13 -10.47
N SER A 37 -9.60 8.94 -9.87
CA SER A 37 -10.44 7.83 -10.32
C SER A 37 -11.82 7.84 -9.65
N PHE A 38 -12.80 7.25 -10.33
CA PHE A 38 -14.13 7.01 -9.77
C PHE A 38 -14.06 6.17 -8.48
N SER A 39 -13.25 5.11 -8.49
CA SER A 39 -13.06 4.25 -7.31
C SER A 39 -12.48 5.01 -6.12
N GLY A 40 -11.52 5.91 -6.34
CA GLY A 40 -10.98 6.74 -5.27
C GLY A 40 -12.01 7.68 -4.65
N LYS A 41 -12.92 8.24 -5.46
CA LYS A 41 -14.04 9.07 -4.97
C LYS A 41 -15.01 8.25 -4.11
N LEU A 42 -15.35 7.03 -4.53
CA LEU A 42 -16.19 6.11 -3.75
C LEU A 42 -15.54 5.70 -2.43
N LEU A 43 -14.22 5.45 -2.43
CA LEU A 43 -13.49 5.16 -1.21
C LEU A 43 -13.59 6.29 -0.19
N LEU A 44 -13.46 7.56 -0.61
CA LEU A 44 -13.63 8.70 0.31
C LEU A 44 -15.06 8.81 0.86
N GLN A 45 -16.07 8.52 0.05
CA GLN A 45 -17.45 8.47 0.55
C GLN A 45 -17.63 7.38 1.60
N ALA A 46 -17.04 6.18 1.37
CA ALA A 46 -17.06 5.10 2.34
C ALA A 46 -16.30 5.46 3.62
N GLU A 47 -15.11 6.08 3.51
CA GLU A 47 -14.35 6.58 4.66
C GLU A 47 -15.19 7.54 5.52
N ALA A 48 -15.90 8.47 4.89
CA ALA A 48 -16.78 9.41 5.60
C ALA A 48 -17.93 8.69 6.34
N HIS A 49 -18.54 7.68 5.72
CA HIS A 49 -19.60 6.88 6.37
C HIS A 49 -19.06 6.07 7.56
N ILE A 50 -17.89 5.47 7.42
CA ILE A 50 -17.25 4.69 8.49
C ILE A 50 -16.86 5.59 9.66
N SER A 51 -16.31 6.78 9.37
CA SER A 51 -15.95 7.76 10.42
C SER A 51 -17.16 8.30 11.19
N ALA A 52 -18.35 8.24 10.61
CA ALA A 52 -19.60 8.65 11.26
C ALA A 52 -20.28 7.56 12.09
N LEU A 53 -19.72 6.36 12.16
CA LEU A 53 -20.29 5.26 12.94
C LEU A 53 -20.27 5.57 14.45
N PRO A 54 -21.28 5.13 15.21
CA PRO A 54 -21.35 5.34 16.65
C PRO A 54 -20.49 4.34 17.47
N CYS A 55 -19.40 3.87 16.88
CA CYS A 55 -18.41 2.98 17.51
C CYS A 55 -17.00 3.38 17.10
N ALA A 56 -15.99 2.80 17.74
CA ALA A 56 -14.62 3.02 17.31
C ALA A 56 -14.43 2.62 15.84
N SER A 57 -13.79 3.47 15.05
CA SER A 57 -13.52 3.19 13.65
C SER A 57 -12.10 3.59 13.27
N ILE A 58 -11.45 2.75 12.48
CA ILE A 58 -10.11 2.97 11.96
C ILE A 58 -10.14 2.78 10.44
N ILE A 59 -9.57 3.72 9.71
CA ILE A 59 -9.38 3.64 8.27
C ILE A 59 -7.92 3.28 8.01
N VAL A 60 -7.67 2.27 7.17
CA VAL A 60 -6.32 1.88 6.75
C VAL A 60 -6.22 2.04 5.24
N ARG A 61 -5.45 3.03 4.79
CA ARG A 61 -5.18 3.29 3.37
C ARG A 61 -3.97 2.48 2.93
N PHE A 62 -4.21 1.31 2.36
CA PHE A 62 -3.14 0.50 1.79
C PHE A 62 -2.60 1.07 0.48
N SER A 63 -1.30 0.94 0.27
CA SER A 63 -0.62 1.19 -1.00
C SER A 63 -0.76 0.00 -1.96
N GLY A 64 0.05 -0.10 -3.00
CA GLY A 64 -0.02 -1.19 -3.97
C GLY A 64 0.30 -2.55 -3.34
N ILE A 65 -0.71 -3.37 -3.09
CA ILE A 65 -0.54 -4.69 -2.47
C ILE A 65 0.09 -5.66 -3.46
N TYR A 66 1.15 -6.36 -3.04
CA TYR A 66 1.79 -7.47 -3.74
C TYR A 66 2.02 -8.64 -2.78
N GLY A 67 2.34 -9.82 -3.31
CA GLY A 67 2.54 -11.02 -2.49
C GLY A 67 2.10 -12.28 -3.24
N PRO A 68 1.97 -13.42 -2.56
CA PRO A 68 1.48 -14.66 -3.16
C PRO A 68 0.13 -14.45 -3.86
N GLY A 69 0.00 -14.91 -5.11
CA GLY A 69 -1.17 -14.71 -5.95
C GLY A 69 -1.35 -13.28 -6.51
N ARG A 70 -0.42 -12.34 -6.22
CA ARG A 70 -0.40 -10.96 -6.73
C ARG A 70 0.92 -10.67 -7.42
N THR A 71 1.26 -11.47 -8.41
CA THR A 71 2.57 -11.60 -9.08
C THR A 71 2.71 -10.74 -10.33
N ARG A 72 1.73 -9.90 -10.64
CA ARG A 72 1.68 -9.11 -11.89
C ARG A 72 3.00 -8.37 -12.21
N MET A 73 3.73 -7.87 -11.21
CA MET A 73 5.00 -7.21 -11.44
C MET A 73 6.05 -8.22 -11.91
N LEU A 74 6.17 -9.37 -11.25
CA LEU A 74 7.10 -10.43 -11.66
C LEU A 74 6.78 -10.94 -13.06
N GLU A 75 5.51 -11.14 -13.39
CA GLU A 75 5.07 -11.54 -14.74
C GLU A 75 5.47 -10.51 -15.81
N GLN A 76 5.38 -9.21 -15.50
CA GLN A 76 5.82 -8.16 -16.41
C GLN A 76 7.35 -8.18 -16.60
N ILE A 77 8.12 -8.41 -15.53
CA ILE A 77 9.57 -8.55 -15.62
C ILE A 77 9.96 -9.79 -16.43
N MET A 78 9.33 -10.93 -16.15
CA MET A 78 9.57 -12.16 -16.93
C MET A 78 9.21 -12.01 -18.41
N ALA A 79 8.30 -11.09 -18.74
CA ALA A 79 7.98 -10.70 -20.11
C ALA A 79 8.92 -9.61 -20.67
N GLY A 80 10.02 -9.27 -19.99
CA GLY A 80 11.00 -8.27 -20.44
C GLY A 80 10.54 -6.81 -20.40
N LYS A 81 9.46 -6.48 -19.67
CA LYS A 81 8.86 -5.14 -19.68
C LYS A 81 9.56 -4.20 -18.73
N GLY A 82 10.33 -3.26 -19.27
CA GLY A 82 11.00 -2.17 -18.57
C GLY A 82 10.12 -0.91 -18.38
N ARG A 83 10.75 0.12 -17.83
CA ARG A 83 10.23 1.49 -17.72
C ARG A 83 11.40 2.46 -17.80
N PRO A 84 11.30 3.56 -18.58
CA PRO A 84 12.34 4.57 -18.61
C PRO A 84 12.49 5.23 -17.24
N ALA A 85 13.70 5.72 -16.95
CA ALA A 85 13.99 6.45 -15.73
C ALA A 85 13.23 7.79 -15.66
N GLN A 86 12.94 8.37 -16.81
CA GLN A 86 12.24 9.65 -16.90
C GLN A 86 10.98 9.54 -17.77
N PRO A 87 9.89 10.21 -17.40
CA PRO A 87 9.70 10.91 -16.12
C PRO A 87 9.62 9.93 -14.93
N GLU A 88 10.12 10.34 -13.77
CA GLU A 88 10.06 9.52 -12.56
C GLU A 88 8.63 9.07 -12.24
N GLN A 89 8.46 7.78 -11.97
CA GLN A 89 7.18 7.20 -11.53
C GLN A 89 7.36 6.50 -10.20
N TRP A 90 7.06 7.19 -9.12
CA TRP A 90 7.12 6.64 -7.77
C TRP A 90 6.05 5.57 -7.54
N SER A 91 6.45 4.55 -6.83
CA SER A 91 5.64 3.39 -6.49
C SER A 91 5.71 3.14 -4.99
N ASN A 92 4.54 2.99 -4.38
CA ASN A 92 4.41 2.64 -2.97
C ASN A 92 3.78 1.25 -2.91
N ARG A 93 4.30 0.39 -2.04
CA ARG A 93 3.92 -1.02 -1.98
C ARG A 93 3.79 -1.49 -0.54
N ILE A 94 3.09 -2.60 -0.38
CA ILE A 94 3.03 -3.35 0.87
C ILE A 94 2.83 -4.82 0.54
N HIS A 95 3.52 -5.70 1.25
CA HIS A 95 3.32 -7.13 1.11
C HIS A 95 1.98 -7.56 1.72
N SER A 96 1.33 -8.58 1.15
CA SER A 96 0.03 -9.08 1.64
C SER A 96 0.06 -9.54 3.09
N ASP A 97 1.18 -10.12 3.54
CA ASP A 97 1.33 -10.57 4.92
C ASP A 97 1.41 -9.37 5.88
N ASP A 98 2.07 -8.27 5.45
CA ASP A 98 2.05 -7.03 6.22
C ASP A 98 0.66 -6.38 6.23
N CYS A 99 -0.13 -6.53 5.16
CA CYS A 99 -1.53 -6.08 5.21
C CYS A 99 -2.29 -6.79 6.33
N ALA A 100 -2.16 -8.11 6.43
CA ALA A 100 -2.77 -8.90 7.50
C ALA A 100 -2.17 -8.54 8.88
N GLY A 101 -0.84 -8.38 8.94
CA GLY A 101 -0.11 -7.99 10.14
C GLY A 101 -0.57 -6.63 10.70
N VAL A 102 -0.73 -5.62 9.83
CA VAL A 102 -1.23 -4.29 10.21
C VAL A 102 -2.63 -4.38 10.83
N LEU A 103 -3.55 -5.10 10.19
CA LEU A 103 -4.91 -5.26 10.72
C LEU A 103 -4.90 -5.97 12.07
N ALA A 104 -4.14 -7.05 12.21
CA ALA A 104 -4.00 -7.78 13.46
C ALA A 104 -3.35 -6.93 14.57
N HIS A 105 -2.35 -6.11 14.22
CA HIS A 105 -1.71 -5.17 15.15
C HIS A 105 -2.71 -4.15 15.69
N LEU A 106 -3.45 -3.47 14.82
CA LEU A 106 -4.42 -2.45 15.22
C LEU A 106 -5.56 -3.04 16.07
N ILE A 107 -5.99 -4.28 15.79
CA ILE A 107 -6.97 -4.99 16.62
C ILE A 107 -6.40 -5.24 18.01
N ARG A 108 -5.16 -5.75 18.12
CA ARG A 108 -4.51 -6.00 19.42
C ARG A 108 -4.33 -4.72 20.22
N CYS A 109 -3.86 -3.65 19.59
CA CYS A 109 -3.73 -2.34 20.24
C CYS A 109 -5.08 -1.85 20.78
N PHE A 110 -6.15 -2.00 19.99
CA PHE A 110 -7.50 -1.64 20.45
C PHE A 110 -7.95 -2.48 21.66
N GLU A 111 -7.71 -3.79 21.63
CA GLU A 111 -8.06 -4.71 22.73
C GLU A 111 -7.27 -4.42 24.00
N ASN A 112 -6.00 -4.00 23.87
CA ASN A 112 -5.15 -3.59 24.98
C ASN A 112 -5.56 -2.22 25.57
N GLY A 113 -6.39 -1.43 24.87
CA GLY A 113 -6.76 -0.09 25.28
C GLY A 113 -5.71 0.97 24.91
N ASP A 114 -4.83 0.67 23.96
CA ASP A 114 -3.84 1.61 23.47
C ASP A 114 -4.52 2.78 22.73
N LYS A 115 -3.88 3.94 22.77
CA LYS A 115 -4.36 5.09 22.02
C LYS A 115 -4.07 4.91 20.54
N LEU A 116 -5.12 4.78 19.75
CA LEU A 116 -5.06 4.66 18.29
C LEU A 116 -5.59 5.91 17.60
N ASP A 117 -5.00 6.20 16.44
CA ASP A 117 -5.56 7.19 15.50
C ASP A 117 -6.68 6.56 14.65
N SER A 118 -7.53 7.40 14.10
CA SER A 118 -8.66 6.96 13.24
C SER A 118 -8.26 6.67 11.79
N LEU A 119 -7.02 7.00 11.39
CA LEU A 119 -6.54 6.85 10.01
C LEU A 119 -5.05 6.47 10.02
N TYR A 120 -4.70 5.47 9.21
CA TYR A 120 -3.32 5.03 8.97
C TYR A 120 -3.05 4.86 7.48
N VAL A 121 -1.88 5.30 7.04
CA VAL A 121 -1.32 4.96 5.73
C VAL A 121 -0.43 3.73 5.89
N ALA A 122 -0.78 2.65 5.22
CA ALA A 122 -0.06 1.39 5.27
C ALA A 122 0.67 1.13 3.95
N THR A 123 1.98 1.35 3.99
CA THR A 123 2.94 1.12 2.91
C THR A 123 4.25 0.64 3.52
N ASP A 124 5.11 -0.02 2.74
CA ASP A 124 6.46 -0.36 3.21
C ASP A 124 7.31 0.90 3.46
N CYS A 125 8.51 0.71 4.01
CA CYS A 125 9.41 1.81 4.38
C CYS A 125 10.30 2.28 3.21
N ALA A 126 10.16 1.71 2.01
CA ALA A 126 11.06 1.94 0.89
C ALA A 126 10.32 2.31 -0.40
N PRO A 127 9.72 3.51 -0.51
CA PRO A 127 9.19 3.99 -1.77
C PRO A 127 10.28 3.98 -2.85
N VAL A 128 9.97 3.44 -4.02
CA VAL A 128 10.93 3.22 -5.10
C VAL A 128 10.32 3.64 -6.43
N THR A 129 11.14 4.08 -7.39
CA THR A 129 10.64 4.34 -8.74
C THR A 129 10.26 3.03 -9.45
N GLN A 130 9.38 3.11 -10.44
CA GLN A 130 9.05 1.95 -11.28
C GLN A 130 10.27 1.47 -12.07
N HIS A 131 11.17 2.38 -12.44
CA HIS A 131 12.42 2.06 -13.12
C HIS A 131 13.34 1.22 -12.22
N ASP A 132 13.70 1.75 -11.04
CA ASP A 132 14.65 1.09 -10.13
C ASP A 132 14.13 -0.25 -9.62
N LEU A 133 12.83 -0.33 -9.31
CA LEU A 133 12.21 -1.60 -8.92
C LEU A 133 12.35 -2.65 -10.02
N ARG A 134 12.09 -2.27 -11.29
CA ARG A 134 12.15 -3.19 -12.42
C ARG A 134 13.58 -3.62 -12.72
N LEU A 135 14.52 -2.70 -12.66
CA LEU A 135 15.94 -3.03 -12.84
C LEU A 135 16.39 -4.03 -11.79
N TRP A 136 16.09 -3.79 -10.51
CA TRP A 136 16.45 -4.70 -9.45
C TRP A 136 15.83 -6.10 -9.64
N LEU A 137 14.54 -6.18 -9.98
CA LEU A 137 13.87 -7.45 -10.24
C LEU A 137 14.47 -8.20 -11.44
N ALA A 138 14.79 -7.47 -12.50
CA ALA A 138 15.39 -8.02 -13.70
C ALA A 138 16.80 -8.59 -13.42
N GLU A 139 17.58 -7.91 -12.59
CA GLU A 139 18.87 -8.40 -12.11
C GLU A 139 18.72 -9.70 -11.33
N GLN A 140 17.77 -9.79 -10.38
CA GLN A 140 17.54 -11.00 -9.60
C GLN A 140 17.08 -12.20 -10.48
N LEU A 141 16.36 -11.93 -11.55
CA LEU A 141 15.81 -12.94 -12.46
C LEU A 141 16.71 -13.18 -13.69
N ASN A 142 17.81 -12.43 -13.84
CA ASN A 142 18.70 -12.46 -15.00
C ASN A 142 17.95 -12.25 -16.34
N ILE A 143 17.12 -11.21 -16.40
CA ILE A 143 16.28 -10.86 -17.55
C ILE A 143 16.69 -9.50 -18.11
N GLU A 144 16.80 -9.38 -19.43
CA GLU A 144 16.92 -8.09 -20.11
C GLU A 144 15.56 -7.40 -20.20
N LEU A 145 15.54 -6.10 -19.91
CA LEU A 145 14.34 -5.28 -20.01
C LEU A 145 14.37 -4.41 -21.28
N GLN A 146 13.20 -4.25 -21.87
CA GLN A 146 12.95 -3.27 -22.91
C GLN A 146 11.97 -2.22 -22.36
N ASP A 147 12.36 -0.95 -22.41
CA ASP A 147 11.53 0.13 -21.92
C ASP A 147 10.27 0.30 -22.76
N GLU A 148 9.13 0.22 -22.11
CA GLU A 148 7.82 0.53 -22.68
C GLU A 148 7.41 1.95 -22.29
N ILE A 149 7.05 2.77 -23.29
CA ILE A 149 6.41 4.06 -23.04
C ILE A 149 4.99 3.80 -22.57
N VAL A 150 4.67 4.24 -21.37
CA VAL A 150 3.35 4.08 -20.77
C VAL A 150 2.87 5.42 -20.25
N GLU A 151 1.55 5.61 -20.34
CA GLU A 151 0.88 6.79 -19.80
C GLU A 151 1.29 7.05 -18.35
N GLN A 152 1.62 8.28 -18.05
CA GLN A 152 2.02 8.72 -16.72
C GLN A 152 0.82 8.60 -15.77
N LYS A 153 1.00 7.86 -14.70
CA LYS A 153 0.01 7.73 -13.63
C LYS A 153 0.25 8.77 -12.55
N ALA A 154 -0.76 8.99 -11.73
CA ALA A 154 -0.63 9.78 -10.50
C ALA A 154 0.54 9.28 -9.65
N ILE A 155 1.49 10.19 -9.36
CA ILE A 155 2.72 9.89 -8.63
C ILE A 155 2.73 10.60 -7.28
N ARG A 156 3.16 9.86 -6.25
CA ARG A 156 3.33 10.33 -4.87
C ARG A 156 4.26 9.38 -4.13
N ARG A 157 4.79 9.83 -3.01
CA ARG A 157 5.46 8.99 -2.02
C ARG A 157 4.60 8.96 -0.76
N CYS A 158 4.31 7.79 -0.23
CA CYS A 158 3.49 7.64 0.95
C CYS A 158 4.38 7.45 2.19
N SER A 159 4.08 8.17 3.26
CA SER A 159 4.70 7.99 4.58
C SER A 159 3.86 7.02 5.41
N ASN A 160 4.52 6.08 6.07
CA ASN A 160 3.93 5.14 7.01
C ASN A 160 4.30 5.48 8.47
N GLN A 161 4.78 6.69 8.72
CA GLN A 161 5.35 7.07 10.02
C GLN A 161 4.37 6.83 11.17
N ARG A 162 3.10 7.20 11.00
CA ARG A 162 2.08 6.97 12.03
C ARG A 162 1.90 5.50 12.37
N LEU A 163 2.00 4.60 11.37
CA LEU A 163 1.92 3.17 11.59
C LEU A 163 3.14 2.66 12.36
N LEU A 164 4.34 3.15 12.04
CA LEU A 164 5.56 2.84 12.80
C LEU A 164 5.46 3.36 14.24
N ASP A 165 4.98 4.57 14.45
CA ASP A 165 4.79 5.18 15.77
C ASP A 165 3.78 4.40 16.64
N SER A 166 2.85 3.66 16.02
CA SER A 166 1.96 2.73 16.73
C SER A 166 2.67 1.45 17.22
N GLY A 167 3.94 1.25 16.86
CA GLY A 167 4.74 0.08 17.23
C GLY A 167 4.66 -1.08 16.24
N TYR A 168 4.06 -0.89 15.05
CA TYR A 168 4.05 -1.93 14.03
C TYR A 168 5.46 -2.20 13.49
N GLN A 169 5.81 -3.47 13.39
CA GLN A 169 7.06 -3.94 12.80
C GLN A 169 6.75 -4.72 11.53
N PHE A 170 7.28 -4.25 10.40
CA PHE A 170 7.07 -4.89 9.10
C PHE A 170 7.79 -6.23 9.03
N ILE A 171 7.11 -7.24 8.47
CA ILE A 171 7.71 -8.52 8.07
C ILE A 171 8.62 -8.27 6.85
N TYR A 172 8.15 -7.44 5.93
CA TYR A 172 8.87 -7.03 4.72
C TYR A 172 9.00 -5.50 4.71
N PRO A 173 10.06 -4.93 5.34
CA PRO A 173 10.22 -3.48 5.49
C PRO A 173 10.47 -2.76 4.16
N GLY A 174 10.84 -3.48 3.10
CA GLY A 174 11.03 -2.93 1.77
C GLY A 174 10.66 -3.91 0.67
N TYR A 175 10.68 -3.39 -0.56
CA TYR A 175 10.34 -4.19 -1.73
C TYR A 175 11.32 -5.32 -2.00
N LYS A 176 12.59 -5.17 -1.61
CA LYS A 176 13.63 -6.18 -1.85
C LYS A 176 13.33 -7.46 -1.10
N GLU A 177 13.11 -7.36 0.20
CA GLU A 177 12.79 -8.50 1.06
C GLU A 177 11.50 -9.19 0.61
N GLY A 178 10.47 -8.40 0.31
CA GLY A 178 9.17 -8.94 -0.09
C GLY A 178 9.20 -9.61 -1.48
N TYR A 179 9.87 -9.02 -2.48
CA TYR A 179 9.98 -9.67 -3.79
C TYR A 179 10.96 -10.83 -3.77
N GLN A 180 12.02 -10.79 -2.96
CA GLN A 180 12.93 -11.93 -2.82
C GLN A 180 12.17 -13.17 -2.34
N SER A 181 11.30 -13.03 -1.35
CA SER A 181 10.46 -14.14 -0.87
C SER A 181 9.58 -14.75 -1.97
N LEU A 182 9.10 -13.93 -2.90
CA LEU A 182 8.30 -14.40 -4.04
C LEU A 182 9.17 -15.07 -5.11
N ILE A 183 10.37 -14.56 -5.37
CA ILE A 183 11.33 -15.14 -6.32
C ILE A 183 11.78 -16.53 -5.82
N ASP A 184 12.07 -16.64 -4.52
CA ASP A 184 12.50 -17.91 -3.90
C ASP A 184 11.40 -18.98 -3.96
N ALA A 185 10.13 -18.57 -4.04
CA ALA A 185 8.98 -19.46 -4.17
C ALA A 185 8.61 -19.81 -5.62
N LEU A 186 9.32 -19.26 -6.62
CA LEU A 186 9.09 -19.62 -8.02
C LEU A 186 9.49 -21.08 -8.28
N PRO A 187 8.77 -21.82 -9.13
CA PRO A 187 9.18 -23.14 -9.57
C PRO A 187 10.58 -23.06 -10.23
N LYS A 188 11.47 -23.95 -9.80
CA LYS A 188 12.81 -24.09 -10.39
C LYS A 188 12.75 -24.83 -11.70
#